data_46e8a3c34aeeb895fd8e2701eb6a3240
#
_entry.id   46e8a3c34aeeb895fd8e2701eb6a3240
#
_cell.length_a   1.000
_cell.length_b   1.000
_cell.length_c   1.000
_cell.angle_alpha   90.00
_cell.angle_beta   90.00
_cell.angle_gamma   90.00
#
_symmetry.space_group_name_H-M   'P 1'
#
loop_
_entity.id
_entity.type
_entity.pdbx_description
1 polymer ?
#
loop_
_entity_poly.entity_id
_entity_poly.type
_entity_poly.pdbx_seq_one_letter_code
_entity_poly.pdbx_strand_id
1 'polypeptide(L)'
;MIELFSNGMNRSYDDFRKEADPKVQPLMDLLRKFCFTLGSNVVEDVRIHRVMFCKSFALRWFVDAEPQKDSILLKIQKSRGETQTVQLGIDQDLANIQALIREAYDSIH
;
A
#
# COMPACT_ATOMS: atom_id res chain seq x y z
N MET A 1 7.17 -16.49 19.97
CA MET A 1 7.07 -15.94 19.76
C MET A 1 6.56 -15.07 18.76
N ILE A 2 5.70 -15.28 18.34
CA ILE A 2 5.08 -14.59 17.36
C ILE A 2 4.57 -13.29 17.77
N GLU A 3 4.31 -13.14 18.99
CA GLU A 3 3.83 -11.93 19.54
C GLU A 3 4.73 -10.79 19.26
N LEU A 4 5.97 -11.06 19.03
CA LEU A 4 6.91 -10.03 18.71
C LEU A 4 6.46 -9.28 17.51
N PHE A 5 5.88 -9.99 16.56
CA PHE A 5 5.47 -9.36 15.33
C PHE A 5 4.10 -8.76 15.45
N SER A 6 3.32 -9.21 16.37
CA SER A 6 1.98 -8.71 16.48
C SER A 6 1.90 -7.42 17.22
N ASN A 7 3.02 -7.04 17.88
CA ASN A 7 3.02 -5.92 18.69
C ASN A 7 2.91 -4.68 17.92
N GLY A 8 1.78 -4.19 17.62
CA GLY A 8 1.56 -2.97 16.88
C GLY A 8 1.87 -3.13 15.43
N MET A 9 2.42 -4.27 15.04
CA MET A 9 2.78 -4.49 13.68
C MET A 9 1.72 -5.28 12.96
N ASN A 10 0.85 -5.96 13.68
CA ASN A 10 -0.19 -6.76 13.11
C ASN A 10 -1.55 -6.15 13.33
N ARG A 11 -1.70 -4.91 12.95
CA ARG A 11 -2.98 -4.25 13.02
C ARG A 11 -3.85 -4.77 11.90
N SER A 12 -5.16 -4.81 12.12
CA SER A 12 -6.07 -5.09 11.03
C SER A 12 -6.20 -3.86 10.15
N TYR A 13 -6.49 -4.09 8.88
CA TYR A 13 -6.75 -2.98 7.98
C TYR A 13 -7.95 -2.16 8.46
N ASP A 14 -8.97 -2.82 9.01
CA ASP A 14 -10.14 -2.11 9.49
C ASP A 14 -9.81 -1.12 10.59
N ASP A 15 -8.96 -1.52 11.52
CA ASP A 15 -8.54 -0.63 12.58
C ASP A 15 -7.73 0.54 12.05
N PHE A 16 -6.86 0.26 11.10
CA PHE A 16 -6.06 1.29 10.45
C PHE A 16 -6.96 2.27 9.71
N ARG A 17 -7.91 1.75 8.96
CA ARG A 17 -8.83 2.54 8.15
C ARG A 17 -9.64 3.52 9.01
N LYS A 18 -10.06 3.09 10.17
CA LYS A 18 -10.87 3.92 11.06
C LYS A 18 -10.14 5.16 11.52
N GLU A 19 -8.81 5.09 11.58
CA GLU A 19 -8.00 6.22 12.03
C GLU A 19 -7.64 7.17 10.90
N ALA A 20 -7.86 6.76 9.65
CA ALA A 20 -7.58 7.61 8.51
C ALA A 20 -8.70 8.64 8.34
N ASP A 21 -8.37 9.75 7.70
CA ASP A 21 -9.35 10.78 7.41
C ASP A 21 -10.48 10.16 6.58
N PRO A 22 -11.75 10.37 6.95
CA PRO A 22 -12.86 9.76 6.23
C PRO A 22 -12.87 10.05 4.72
N LYS A 23 -12.35 11.20 4.32
CA LYS A 23 -12.30 11.54 2.88
C LYS A 23 -11.36 10.61 2.12
N VAL A 24 -10.37 10.07 2.80
CA VAL A 24 -9.34 9.27 2.17
C VAL A 24 -9.65 7.78 2.23
N GLN A 25 -10.55 7.38 3.12
CA GLN A 25 -10.86 5.96 3.31
C GLN A 25 -11.29 5.25 2.03
N PRO A 26 -12.21 5.82 1.21
CA PRO A 26 -12.58 5.12 -0.02
C PRO A 26 -11.41 4.95 -0.99
N LEU A 27 -10.51 5.93 -1.03
CA LEU A 27 -9.35 5.84 -1.91
C LEU A 27 -8.39 4.76 -1.44
N MET A 28 -8.19 4.66 -0.12
CA MET A 28 -7.38 3.58 0.45
C MET A 28 -7.98 2.22 0.11
N ASP A 29 -9.30 2.10 0.20
CA ASP A 29 -10.00 0.85 -0.12
C ASP A 29 -9.77 0.45 -1.58
N LEU A 30 -9.83 1.43 -2.48
CA LEU A 30 -9.62 1.17 -3.90
C LEU A 30 -8.18 0.72 -4.18
N LEU A 31 -7.22 1.38 -3.57
CA LEU A 31 -5.82 0.98 -3.73
C LEU A 31 -5.58 -0.43 -3.21
N ARG A 32 -6.12 -0.71 -2.04
CA ARG A 32 -5.98 -2.02 -1.42
C ARG A 32 -6.55 -3.11 -2.33
N LYS A 33 -7.76 -2.88 -2.80
CA LYS A 33 -8.43 -3.84 -3.67
C LYS A 33 -7.61 -4.07 -4.93
N PHE A 34 -7.11 -3.00 -5.53
CA PHE A 34 -6.31 -3.13 -6.74
C PHE A 34 -5.05 -3.96 -6.48
N CYS A 35 -4.35 -3.68 -5.40
CA CYS A 35 -3.12 -4.40 -5.09
C CYS A 35 -3.37 -5.90 -4.95
N PHE A 36 -4.47 -6.28 -4.31
CA PHE A 36 -4.79 -7.69 -4.15
C PHE A 36 -5.20 -8.37 -5.47
N THR A 37 -5.59 -7.61 -6.49
CA THR A 37 -5.90 -8.20 -7.78
C THR A 37 -4.65 -8.56 -8.58
N LEU A 38 -3.48 -8.08 -8.16
CA LEU A 38 -2.26 -8.31 -8.92
C LEU A 38 -1.77 -9.76 -8.86
N GLY A 39 -2.07 -10.44 -7.78
CA GLY A 39 -1.68 -11.84 -7.65
C GLY A 39 -2.06 -12.39 -6.30
N SER A 40 -2.09 -13.71 -6.20
CA SER A 40 -2.43 -14.38 -4.96
C SER A 40 -1.31 -14.32 -3.93
N ASN A 41 -0.14 -13.86 -4.35
CA ASN A 41 1.02 -13.76 -3.47
C ASN A 41 1.22 -12.37 -2.89
N VAL A 42 0.23 -11.50 -2.99
CA VAL A 42 0.32 -10.18 -2.38
C VAL A 42 0.04 -10.28 -0.89
N VAL A 43 0.92 -9.69 -0.10
CA VAL A 43 0.80 -9.68 1.36
C VAL A 43 0.67 -8.24 1.83
N GLU A 44 -0.29 -8.00 2.70
CA GLU A 44 -0.55 -6.68 3.27
C GLU A 44 0.14 -6.56 4.61
N ASP A 45 0.93 -5.50 4.78
CA ASP A 45 1.65 -5.24 6.02
C ASP A 45 1.12 -3.92 6.59
N VAL A 46 0.25 -4.00 7.58
CA VAL A 46 -0.38 -2.82 8.17
C VAL A 46 0.48 -2.30 9.31
N ARG A 47 0.97 -1.08 9.17
CA ARG A 47 1.80 -0.42 10.17
C ARG A 47 0.99 0.66 10.87
N ILE A 48 1.62 1.40 11.76
CA ILE A 48 0.90 2.43 12.52
C ILE A 48 0.38 3.54 11.60
N HIS A 49 1.22 4.02 10.70
CA HIS A 49 0.87 5.16 9.86
C HIS A 49 0.75 4.84 8.38
N ARG A 50 0.98 3.60 7.98
CA ARG A 50 1.00 3.24 6.56
C ARG A 50 0.67 1.77 6.37
N VAL A 51 0.27 1.45 5.16
CA VAL A 51 0.06 0.07 4.75
C VAL A 51 0.99 -0.21 3.59
N MET A 52 1.73 -1.31 3.68
CA MET A 52 2.64 -1.70 2.62
C MET A 52 2.13 -2.98 1.99
N PHE A 53 2.31 -3.09 0.67
CA PHE A 53 1.93 -4.28 -0.07
C PHE A 53 3.20 -4.91 -0.64
N CYS A 54 3.36 -6.20 -0.38
CA CYS A 54 4.59 -6.92 -0.69
C CYS A 54 4.31 -8.18 -1.48
N LYS A 55 5.32 -8.68 -2.18
CA LYS A 55 5.27 -10.03 -2.75
C LYS A 55 5.80 -11.00 -1.72
N SER A 56 5.03 -12.04 -1.43
CA SER A 56 5.33 -12.93 -0.31
C SER A 56 6.66 -13.66 -0.44
N PHE A 57 7.00 -14.12 -1.63
CA PHE A 57 8.25 -14.86 -1.79
C PHE A 57 9.48 -13.99 -1.57
N ALA A 58 9.45 -12.78 -2.10
CA ALA A 58 10.59 -11.89 -2.01
C ALA A 58 10.58 -11.07 -0.74
N LEU A 59 9.44 -11.01 -0.06
CA LEU A 59 9.23 -10.15 1.09
C LEU A 59 9.60 -8.70 0.74
N ARG A 60 9.41 -8.35 -0.52
CA ARG A 60 9.73 -7.01 -0.99
C ARG A 60 8.45 -6.23 -1.22
N TRP A 61 8.44 -5.02 -0.66
CA TRP A 61 7.29 -4.17 -0.85
C TRP A 61 7.35 -3.51 -2.23
N PHE A 62 6.19 -3.33 -2.84
CA PHE A 62 6.11 -2.61 -4.11
C PHE A 62 5.30 -1.32 -3.96
N VAL A 63 4.47 -1.22 -2.92
CA VAL A 63 3.72 0.01 -2.63
C VAL A 63 3.71 0.24 -1.14
N ASP A 64 3.89 1.51 -0.76
CA ASP A 64 3.79 1.98 0.62
C ASP A 64 2.78 3.13 0.56
N ALA A 65 1.64 2.97 1.23
CA ALA A 65 0.57 3.95 1.19
C ALA A 65 0.35 4.58 2.55
N GLU A 66 0.56 5.88 2.63
CA GLU A 66 0.39 6.63 3.87
C GLU A 66 -0.75 7.63 3.70
N PRO A 67 -1.92 7.39 4.30
CA PRO A 67 -3.03 8.32 4.18
C PRO A 67 -2.73 9.63 4.91
N GLN A 68 -3.10 10.73 4.28
CA GLN A 68 -2.97 12.05 4.84
C GLN A 68 -4.36 12.68 4.87
N LYS A 69 -4.45 13.99 5.02
CA LYS A 69 -5.75 14.61 5.20
C LYS A 69 -6.65 14.52 3.96
N ASP A 70 -6.13 14.91 2.82
CA ASP A 70 -6.92 14.91 1.58
C ASP A 70 -6.26 14.11 0.47
N SER A 71 -5.31 13.26 0.83
CA SER A 71 -4.51 12.57 -0.16
C SER A 71 -3.85 11.34 0.46
N ILE A 72 -3.21 10.56 -0.37
CA ILE A 72 -2.39 9.45 0.06
C ILE A 72 -0.99 9.68 -0.49
N LEU A 73 0.00 9.62 0.39
CA LEU A 73 1.38 9.67 -0.05
C LEU A 73 1.80 8.25 -0.40
N LEU A 74 2.06 8.04 -1.68
CA LEU A 74 2.44 6.73 -2.18
C LEU A 74 3.92 6.68 -2.48
N LYS A 75 4.56 5.59 -2.09
CA LYS A 75 5.91 5.28 -2.52
C LYS A 75 5.82 4.00 -3.32
N ILE A 76 6.29 4.05 -4.55
CA ILE A 76 6.21 2.93 -5.48
C ILE A 76 7.64 2.50 -5.82
N GLN A 77 7.94 1.24 -5.60
CA GLN A 77 9.28 0.70 -5.85
C GLN A 77 9.40 0.37 -7.32
N LYS A 78 10.08 1.22 -8.06
CA LYS A 78 10.18 1.05 -9.52
C LYS A 78 11.16 -0.03 -9.90
N SER A 79 12.31 -0.05 -9.23
CA SER A 79 13.34 -1.03 -9.50
C SER A 79 14.21 -1.12 -8.27
N ARG A 80 15.24 -1.94 -8.33
CA ARG A 80 16.10 -2.13 -7.18
C ARG A 80 16.67 -0.79 -6.74
N GLY A 81 16.31 -0.38 -5.54
CA GLY A 81 16.83 0.84 -4.95
C GLY A 81 16.23 2.13 -5.49
N GLU A 82 15.21 2.05 -6.33
CA GLU A 82 14.61 3.23 -6.92
C GLU A 82 13.14 3.32 -6.55
N THR A 83 12.77 4.41 -5.91
CA THR A 83 11.42 4.63 -5.42
C THR A 83 10.85 5.91 -6.03
N GLN A 84 9.62 5.83 -6.50
CA GLN A 84 8.89 7.00 -6.97
C GLN A 84 7.86 7.38 -5.92
N THR A 85 7.86 8.65 -5.53
CA THR A 85 6.90 9.17 -4.56
C THR A 85 5.83 9.95 -5.30
N VAL A 86 4.57 9.64 -5.01
CA VAL A 86 3.42 10.29 -5.64
C VAL A 86 2.45 10.72 -4.57
N GLN A 87 1.94 11.95 -4.68
CA GLN A 87 0.88 12.42 -3.81
C GLN A 87 -0.42 12.24 -4.56
N LEU A 88 -1.25 11.31 -4.11
CA LEU A 88 -2.50 10.97 -4.78
C LEU A 88 -3.65 11.69 -4.10
N GLY A 89 -4.23 12.68 -4.78
CA GLY A 89 -5.39 13.39 -4.27
C GLY A 89 -6.66 12.59 -4.43
N ILE A 90 -7.66 12.93 -3.62
CA ILE A 90 -8.92 12.17 -3.61
C ILE A 90 -9.69 12.28 -4.92
N ASP A 91 -9.43 13.32 -5.71
CA ASP A 91 -10.13 13.53 -6.98
C ASP A 91 -9.35 13.08 -8.20
N GLN A 92 -8.21 12.45 -8.00
CA GLN A 92 -7.36 12.08 -9.13
C GLN A 92 -7.75 10.74 -9.72
N ASP A 93 -7.52 10.62 -11.04
CA ASP A 93 -7.73 9.37 -11.75
C ASP A 93 -6.68 8.36 -11.33
N LEU A 94 -7.10 7.17 -11.02
CA LEU A 94 -6.20 6.12 -10.56
C LEU A 94 -5.50 5.36 -11.69
N ALA A 95 -5.90 5.57 -12.93
CA ALA A 95 -5.38 4.74 -14.03
C ALA A 95 -3.86 4.76 -14.13
N ASN A 96 -3.26 5.94 -14.05
CA ASN A 96 -1.80 6.06 -14.12
C ASN A 96 -1.12 5.43 -12.92
N ILE A 97 -1.72 5.60 -11.75
CA ILE A 97 -1.18 5.02 -10.52
C ILE A 97 -1.25 3.51 -10.56
N GLN A 98 -2.36 2.97 -11.05
CA GLN A 98 -2.51 1.53 -11.18
C GLN A 98 -1.46 0.94 -12.12
N ALA A 99 -1.17 1.65 -13.22
CA ALA A 99 -0.15 1.20 -14.17
C ALA A 99 1.22 1.17 -13.52
N LEU A 100 1.56 2.21 -12.74
CA LEU A 100 2.83 2.26 -12.03
C LEU A 100 2.96 1.16 -11.00
N ILE A 101 1.89 0.89 -10.28
CA ILE A 101 1.89 -0.16 -9.25
C ILE A 101 2.06 -1.53 -9.90
N ARG A 102 1.35 -1.77 -11.00
CA ARG A 102 1.47 -3.04 -11.72
C ARG A 102 2.89 -3.25 -12.21
N GLU A 103 3.49 -2.21 -12.75
CA GLU A 103 4.86 -2.27 -13.23
C GLU A 103 5.82 -2.60 -12.10
N ALA A 104 5.61 -1.97 -10.95
CA ALA A 104 6.44 -2.24 -9.77
C ALA A 104 6.29 -3.69 -9.32
N TYR A 105 5.06 -4.18 -9.25
CA TYR A 105 4.79 -5.56 -8.88
C TYR A 105 5.48 -6.53 -9.83
N ASP A 106 5.36 -6.27 -11.13
CA ASP A 106 5.95 -7.15 -12.14
C ASP A 106 7.47 -7.14 -12.12
N SER A 107 8.07 -6.07 -11.63
CA SER A 107 9.54 -5.97 -11.60
C SER A 107 10.18 -6.79 -10.49
N ILE A 108 9.40 -7.27 -9.54
CA ILE A 108 9.91 -8.10 -8.44
C ILE A 108 9.85 -9.56 -8.85
N HIS A 109 10.98 -10.24 -8.78
CA HIS A 109 11.08 -11.64 -9.19
C HIS A 109 11.25 -12.59 -8.03
#